data_1329fb30fc984d2af78de3e55fe05265
#
_entry.id   1329fb30fc984d2af78de3e55fe05265
#
_cell.length_a   1.000
_cell.length_b   1.000
_cell.length_c   1.000
_cell.angle_alpha   90.00
_cell.angle_beta   90.00
_cell.angle_gamma   90.00
#
_symmetry.space_group_name_H-M   'P 1'
#
loop_
_entity.id
_entity.type
_entity.pdbx_description
1 polymer ?
#
loop_
_entity_poly.entity_id
_entity_poly.type
_entity_poly.pdbx_seq_one_letter_code
_entity_poly.pdbx_strand_id
1 'polypeptide(L)'
;MGVNKYREMWSLDPQIAHLNHGSFGAVPKVVAAAQREIQQLEESNPNLFFRTTLPKLHEEARTFVAAWLGVSADLFAFVPNASQGVITAASALVTKPRPQIVATSLGYGGVLNGLEEIARRTQGTLRIAEIDFTSGVQNDDDIADSVFAALTNETTLVVLDQITSATALMMPIEQIVRTIRRVAPQARVVIDGAHTAGMISPVLPPDFDVWVGNFHKWICAPRASAGLVCRSTQVSALMKPLAPSWDFEAGFPKSFFAQGTDDYSSYLTTPHAIRFHESFDSVERDTYNRQLIDEVAKMLHDHWGTETDVPTAMFCPWMRLVQVPCKQQLTQSQTEDVTLQMSSEHKVETVVLSPGDSTYVRLSANIYNEVADYEKLKLLPDILNKL
;
A
#
# COMPACT_ATOMS: atom_id res chain seq x y z
N MET A 1 -17.76 3.84 29.16
CA MET A 1 -16.51 4.01 28.41
C MET A 1 -16.62 5.32 27.65
N GLY A 2 -15.64 6.20 27.75
CA GLY A 2 -15.66 7.47 27.01
C GLY A 2 -15.50 7.20 25.52
N VAL A 3 -16.22 7.92 24.67
CA VAL A 3 -16.06 7.86 23.21
C VAL A 3 -14.63 8.27 22.87
N ASN A 4 -13.94 7.48 22.02
CA ASN A 4 -12.61 7.81 21.55
C ASN A 4 -12.61 9.22 20.93
N LYS A 5 -11.91 10.17 21.58
CA LYS A 5 -11.86 11.59 21.22
C LYS A 5 -11.42 11.85 19.78
N TYR A 6 -10.68 10.91 19.18
CA TYR A 6 -10.18 11.03 17.81
C TYR A 6 -11.20 10.64 16.76
N ARG A 7 -12.21 9.79 17.10
CA ARG A 7 -13.22 9.31 16.15
C ARG A 7 -14.01 10.46 15.52
N GLU A 8 -14.26 11.52 16.28
CA GLU A 8 -14.97 12.71 15.81
C GLU A 8 -14.24 13.49 14.71
N MET A 9 -12.92 13.28 14.54
CA MET A 9 -12.14 13.90 13.46
C MET A 9 -12.45 13.32 12.08
N TRP A 10 -13.13 12.17 12.01
CA TRP A 10 -13.58 11.54 10.77
C TRP A 10 -15.10 11.60 10.62
N SER A 11 -15.58 11.46 9.37
CA SER A 11 -17.03 11.36 9.05
C SER A 11 -17.47 9.90 8.92
N LEU A 12 -16.83 8.99 9.66
CA LEU A 12 -17.18 7.58 9.67
C LEU A 12 -18.54 7.39 10.34
N ASP A 13 -19.36 6.50 9.79
CA ASP A 13 -20.65 6.12 10.40
C ASP A 13 -20.39 5.48 11.78
N PRO A 14 -20.93 6.03 12.87
CA PRO A 14 -20.71 5.50 14.21
C PRO A 14 -21.28 4.10 14.44
N GLN A 15 -22.20 3.64 13.59
CA GLN A 15 -22.78 2.29 13.66
C GLN A 15 -21.89 1.22 13.01
N ILE A 16 -20.89 1.64 12.22
CA ILE A 16 -19.99 0.74 11.50
C ILE A 16 -18.62 0.67 12.20
N ALA A 17 -18.17 -0.54 12.46
CA ALA A 17 -16.80 -0.79 12.91
C ALA A 17 -15.86 -0.80 11.70
N HIS A 18 -15.06 0.25 11.55
CA HIS A 18 -14.10 0.40 10.45
C HIS A 18 -12.75 -0.26 10.79
N LEU A 19 -12.61 -1.55 10.52
CA LEU A 19 -11.45 -2.37 10.87
C LEU A 19 -10.52 -2.64 9.67
N ASN A 20 -10.79 -1.99 8.53
CA ASN A 20 -10.07 -2.18 7.27
C ASN A 20 -9.51 -0.87 6.70
N HIS A 21 -8.93 -0.03 7.54
CA HIS A 21 -8.30 1.21 7.10
C HIS A 21 -7.22 0.97 6.02
N GLY A 22 -6.48 -0.13 6.12
CA GLY A 22 -5.44 -0.50 5.18
C GLY A 22 -5.89 -0.71 3.74
N SER A 23 -7.18 -0.94 3.46
CA SER A 23 -7.65 -1.09 2.07
C SER A 23 -7.78 0.25 1.36
N PHE A 24 -8.57 1.18 1.91
CA PHE A 24 -8.94 2.41 1.20
C PHE A 24 -8.63 3.70 1.95
N GLY A 25 -8.31 3.62 3.23
CA GLY A 25 -8.13 4.77 4.10
C GLY A 25 -9.42 5.56 4.34
N ALA A 26 -9.51 6.22 5.47
CA ALA A 26 -10.58 7.17 5.76
C ALA A 26 -9.99 8.58 5.80
N VAL A 27 -10.67 9.54 5.17
CA VAL A 27 -10.20 10.93 5.07
C VAL A 27 -10.72 11.73 6.26
N PRO A 28 -9.86 12.42 7.03
CA PRO A 28 -10.28 13.28 8.13
C PRO A 28 -11.11 14.47 7.64
N LYS A 29 -12.02 14.97 8.47
CA LYS A 29 -12.90 16.10 8.13
C LYS A 29 -12.14 17.33 7.67
N VAL A 30 -11.04 17.69 8.34
CA VAL A 30 -10.23 18.86 7.99
C VAL A 30 -9.53 18.68 6.64
N VAL A 31 -9.08 17.48 6.32
CA VAL A 31 -8.47 17.16 5.02
C VAL A 31 -9.53 17.17 3.90
N ALA A 32 -10.70 16.58 4.16
CA ALA A 32 -11.82 16.62 3.23
C ALA A 32 -12.36 18.05 3.00
N ALA A 33 -12.28 18.92 3.99
CA ALA A 33 -12.63 20.34 3.82
C ALA A 33 -11.64 21.03 2.88
N ALA A 34 -10.33 20.85 3.09
CA ALA A 34 -9.30 21.40 2.21
C ALA A 34 -9.44 20.92 0.76
N GLN A 35 -9.81 19.64 0.54
CA GLN A 35 -10.08 19.14 -0.80
C GLN A 35 -11.26 19.89 -1.45
N ARG A 36 -12.36 20.09 -0.71
CA ARG A 36 -13.53 20.83 -1.24
C ARG A 36 -13.20 22.26 -1.60
N GLU A 37 -12.35 22.94 -0.83
CA GLU A 37 -11.90 24.31 -1.15
C GLU A 37 -11.13 24.35 -2.48
N ILE A 38 -10.27 23.36 -2.72
CA ILE A 38 -9.54 23.23 -4.00
C ILE A 38 -10.52 22.99 -5.16
N GLN A 39 -11.48 22.09 -5.00
CA GLN A 39 -12.53 21.83 -6.01
C GLN A 39 -13.38 23.07 -6.28
N GLN A 40 -13.75 23.84 -5.25
CA GLN A 40 -14.47 25.10 -5.44
C GLN A 40 -13.63 26.15 -6.19
N LEU A 41 -12.32 26.21 -5.92
CA LEU A 41 -11.40 27.08 -6.65
C LEU A 41 -11.32 26.69 -8.13
N GLU A 42 -11.25 25.41 -8.43
CA GLU A 42 -11.27 24.86 -9.79
C GLU A 42 -12.56 25.25 -10.52
N GLU A 43 -13.73 24.99 -9.91
CA GLU A 43 -15.03 25.26 -10.52
C GLU A 43 -15.33 26.76 -10.65
N SER A 44 -14.67 27.62 -9.89
CA SER A 44 -14.85 29.08 -9.99
C SER A 44 -14.38 29.65 -11.33
N ASN A 45 -13.35 29.06 -11.95
CA ASN A 45 -12.86 29.37 -13.28
C ASN A 45 -11.94 28.25 -13.80
N PRO A 46 -12.49 27.15 -14.38
CA PRO A 46 -11.70 25.98 -14.77
C PRO A 46 -10.57 26.32 -15.76
N ASN A 47 -10.81 27.21 -16.75
CA ASN A 47 -9.78 27.58 -17.71
C ASN A 47 -8.57 28.26 -17.05
N LEU A 48 -8.81 29.19 -16.15
CA LEU A 48 -7.74 29.86 -15.41
C LEU A 48 -7.05 28.87 -14.46
N PHE A 49 -7.84 28.03 -13.80
CA PHE A 49 -7.31 27.03 -12.87
C PHE A 49 -6.33 26.10 -13.57
N PHE A 50 -6.76 25.38 -14.61
CA PHE A 50 -5.91 24.41 -15.30
C PHE A 50 -4.69 25.02 -15.98
N ARG A 51 -4.80 26.26 -16.49
CA ARG A 51 -3.71 26.88 -17.25
C ARG A 51 -2.68 27.61 -16.38
N THR A 52 -3.06 28.11 -15.22
CA THR A 52 -2.18 28.98 -14.42
C THR A 52 -2.12 28.59 -12.95
N THR A 53 -3.23 28.26 -12.32
CA THR A 53 -3.29 27.97 -10.88
C THR A 53 -2.78 26.57 -10.57
N LEU A 54 -3.31 25.57 -11.24
CA LEU A 54 -2.97 24.16 -11.05
C LEU A 54 -1.47 23.86 -11.21
N PRO A 55 -0.76 24.34 -12.25
CA PRO A 55 0.67 24.07 -12.36
C PRO A 55 1.49 24.56 -11.17
N LYS A 56 1.11 25.71 -10.58
CA LYS A 56 1.79 26.26 -9.40
C LYS A 56 1.50 25.44 -8.15
N LEU A 57 0.20 25.20 -7.87
CA LEU A 57 -0.21 24.43 -6.70
C LEU A 57 0.33 23.00 -6.75
N HIS A 58 0.36 22.37 -7.95
CA HIS A 58 0.91 21.05 -8.12
C HIS A 58 2.42 20.99 -7.83
N GLU A 59 3.17 21.98 -8.32
CA GLU A 59 4.61 22.09 -8.04
C GLU A 59 4.88 22.32 -6.55
N GLU A 60 4.10 23.17 -5.88
CA GLU A 60 4.18 23.40 -4.44
C GLU A 60 3.88 22.11 -3.65
N ALA A 61 2.80 21.41 -4.00
CA ALA A 61 2.44 20.15 -3.36
C ALA A 61 3.50 19.06 -3.60
N ARG A 62 4.01 18.95 -4.82
CA ARG A 62 5.04 18.00 -5.22
C ARG A 62 6.34 18.25 -4.44
N THR A 63 6.78 19.49 -4.36
CA THR A 63 7.99 19.91 -3.62
C THR A 63 7.83 19.61 -2.12
N PHE A 64 6.66 19.91 -1.56
CA PHE A 64 6.38 19.63 -0.15
C PHE A 64 6.47 18.12 0.16
N VAL A 65 5.82 17.30 -0.66
CA VAL A 65 5.80 15.85 -0.44
C VAL A 65 7.18 15.23 -0.65
N ALA A 66 7.93 15.68 -1.65
CA ALA A 66 9.31 15.24 -1.87
C ALA A 66 10.20 15.56 -0.67
N ALA A 67 10.10 16.78 -0.13
CA ALA A 67 10.84 17.19 1.07
C ALA A 67 10.46 16.34 2.29
N TRP A 68 9.16 16.04 2.47
CA TRP A 68 8.69 15.16 3.54
C TRP A 68 9.24 13.73 3.42
N LEU A 69 9.37 13.20 2.20
CA LEU A 69 10.00 11.91 1.93
C LEU A 69 11.55 11.95 2.02
N GLY A 70 12.14 13.14 2.19
CA GLY A 70 13.60 13.30 2.23
C GLY A 70 14.29 13.17 0.88
N VAL A 71 13.60 13.46 -0.24
CA VAL A 71 14.14 13.36 -1.59
C VAL A 71 14.08 14.70 -2.33
N SER A 72 14.91 14.83 -3.38
CA SER A 72 14.79 15.96 -4.30
C SER A 72 13.44 15.92 -5.03
N ALA A 73 12.84 17.10 -5.21
CA ALA A 73 11.63 17.25 -6.00
C ALA A 73 11.78 16.72 -7.44
N ASP A 74 12.98 16.80 -8.03
CA ASP A 74 13.26 16.27 -9.37
C ASP A 74 13.23 14.73 -9.46
N LEU A 75 13.17 14.05 -8.32
CA LEU A 75 13.09 12.60 -8.21
C LEU A 75 11.73 12.08 -7.76
N PHE A 76 10.74 12.97 -7.63
CA PHE A 76 9.39 12.65 -7.18
C PHE A 76 8.32 13.08 -8.18
N ALA A 77 7.35 12.21 -8.43
CA ALA A 77 6.11 12.52 -9.15
C ALA A 77 4.89 11.96 -8.42
N PHE A 78 3.75 12.65 -8.52
CA PHE A 78 2.48 12.07 -8.14
C PHE A 78 2.02 11.02 -9.15
N VAL A 79 1.36 9.98 -8.64
CA VAL A 79 0.65 8.95 -9.40
C VAL A 79 -0.70 8.67 -8.71
N PRO A 80 -1.72 8.17 -9.41
CA PRO A 80 -3.04 8.00 -8.80
C PRO A 80 -3.06 6.98 -7.64
N ASN A 81 -2.30 5.90 -7.78
CA ASN A 81 -2.20 4.84 -6.78
C ASN A 81 -0.94 4.00 -7.00
N ALA A 82 -0.60 3.17 -5.99
CA ALA A 82 0.59 2.34 -6.05
C ALA A 82 0.54 1.34 -7.22
N SER A 83 -0.61 0.73 -7.52
CA SER A 83 -0.73 -0.24 -8.62
C SER A 83 -0.35 0.38 -9.96
N GLN A 84 -0.90 1.55 -10.30
CA GLN A 84 -0.53 2.26 -11.52
C GLN A 84 0.93 2.72 -11.51
N GLY A 85 1.40 3.23 -10.37
CA GLY A 85 2.79 3.69 -10.22
C GLY A 85 3.80 2.56 -10.39
N VAL A 86 3.57 1.40 -9.76
CA VAL A 86 4.44 0.22 -9.86
C VAL A 86 4.46 -0.31 -11.30
N ILE A 87 3.29 -0.43 -11.96
CA ILE A 87 3.24 -0.90 -13.35
C ILE A 87 3.85 0.12 -14.32
N THR A 88 3.71 1.42 -14.05
CA THR A 88 4.39 2.47 -14.80
C THR A 88 5.91 2.32 -14.68
N ALA A 89 6.41 2.17 -13.45
CA ALA A 89 7.84 1.98 -13.20
C ALA A 89 8.37 0.69 -13.85
N ALA A 90 7.66 -0.43 -13.65
CA ALA A 90 8.03 -1.71 -14.25
C ALA A 90 8.09 -1.62 -15.78
N SER A 91 7.07 -1.03 -16.41
CA SER A 91 7.04 -0.84 -17.86
C SER A 91 8.18 0.02 -18.38
N ALA A 92 8.55 1.09 -17.66
CA ALA A 92 9.63 1.99 -18.04
C ALA A 92 11.01 1.36 -17.85
N LEU A 93 11.18 0.49 -16.85
CA LEU A 93 12.46 -0.17 -16.52
C LEU A 93 12.72 -1.43 -17.36
N VAL A 94 11.70 -2.01 -17.98
CA VAL A 94 11.87 -3.11 -18.94
C VAL A 94 12.34 -2.55 -20.28
N THR A 95 13.65 -2.37 -20.42
CA THR A 95 14.28 -1.78 -21.62
C THR A 95 14.81 -2.83 -22.60
N LYS A 96 14.84 -4.12 -22.21
CA LYS A 96 15.33 -5.22 -23.04
C LYS A 96 14.17 -6.13 -23.48
N PRO A 97 14.23 -6.74 -24.67
CA PRO A 97 13.29 -7.78 -25.05
C PRO A 97 13.48 -9.02 -24.18
N ARG A 98 12.42 -9.79 -24.01
CA ARG A 98 12.36 -11.02 -23.22
C ARG A 98 12.93 -10.84 -21.78
N PRO A 99 12.42 -9.84 -21.02
CA PRO A 99 12.87 -9.63 -19.66
C PRO A 99 12.54 -10.83 -18.78
N GLN A 100 13.41 -11.11 -17.81
CA GLN A 100 13.06 -11.94 -16.69
C GLN A 100 12.68 -11.04 -15.52
N ILE A 101 11.41 -11.12 -15.12
CA ILE A 101 10.83 -10.35 -14.01
C ILE A 101 10.67 -11.30 -12.83
N VAL A 102 10.98 -10.86 -11.62
CA VAL A 102 10.76 -11.60 -10.38
C VAL A 102 9.84 -10.81 -9.46
N ALA A 103 8.86 -11.48 -8.87
CA ALA A 103 8.00 -10.95 -7.81
C ALA A 103 7.77 -12.04 -6.76
N THR A 104 7.13 -11.71 -5.63
CA THR A 104 6.81 -12.70 -4.59
C THR A 104 5.36 -13.16 -4.71
N SER A 105 5.04 -14.37 -4.24
CA SER A 105 3.66 -14.89 -4.14
C SER A 105 2.78 -14.06 -3.20
N LEU A 106 3.38 -13.26 -2.31
CA LEU A 106 2.68 -12.34 -1.41
C LEU A 106 2.42 -10.95 -2.02
N GLY A 107 2.85 -10.73 -3.28
CA GLY A 107 2.66 -9.48 -3.99
C GLY A 107 1.17 -9.14 -4.19
N TYR A 108 0.85 -7.85 -4.26
CA TYR A 108 -0.53 -7.43 -4.52
C TYR A 108 -1.03 -7.96 -5.87
N GLY A 109 -2.17 -8.68 -5.87
CA GLY A 109 -2.68 -9.38 -7.06
C GLY A 109 -2.84 -8.50 -8.31
N GLY A 110 -3.28 -7.23 -8.13
CA GLY A 110 -3.36 -6.29 -9.25
C GLY A 110 -2.00 -5.92 -9.84
N VAL A 111 -0.93 -5.89 -9.03
CA VAL A 111 0.45 -5.69 -9.51
C VAL A 111 0.95 -6.95 -10.21
N LEU A 112 0.72 -8.13 -9.63
CA LEU A 112 1.12 -9.40 -10.25
C LEU A 112 0.50 -9.58 -11.64
N ASN A 113 -0.80 -9.31 -11.78
CA ASN A 113 -1.49 -9.31 -13.09
C ASN A 113 -0.87 -8.32 -14.09
N GLY A 114 -0.48 -7.13 -13.61
CA GLY A 114 0.19 -6.15 -14.46
C GLY A 114 1.60 -6.59 -14.89
N LEU A 115 2.35 -7.25 -14.02
CA LEU A 115 3.68 -7.80 -14.34
C LEU A 115 3.57 -8.97 -15.33
N GLU A 116 2.57 -9.84 -15.17
CA GLU A 116 2.26 -10.90 -16.12
C GLU A 116 1.99 -10.34 -17.53
N GLU A 117 1.18 -9.27 -17.61
CA GLU A 117 0.88 -8.61 -18.88
C GLU A 117 2.12 -7.95 -19.50
N ILE A 118 3.00 -7.33 -18.69
CA ILE A 118 4.29 -6.82 -19.17
C ILE A 118 5.14 -7.96 -19.73
N ALA A 119 5.29 -9.06 -19.00
CA ALA A 119 6.03 -10.24 -19.45
C ALA A 119 5.46 -10.77 -20.78
N ARG A 120 4.14 -10.93 -20.87
CA ARG A 120 3.45 -11.38 -22.10
C ARG A 120 3.73 -10.47 -23.30
N ARG A 121 3.60 -9.15 -23.14
CA ARG A 121 3.82 -8.17 -24.23
C ARG A 121 5.25 -8.12 -24.71
N THR A 122 6.20 -8.32 -23.80
CA THR A 122 7.63 -8.25 -24.09
C THR A 122 8.23 -9.60 -24.43
N GLN A 123 7.43 -10.68 -24.51
CA GLN A 123 7.87 -12.06 -24.68
C GLN A 123 8.88 -12.50 -23.59
N GLY A 124 8.76 -11.91 -22.41
CA GLY A 124 9.54 -12.21 -21.22
C GLY A 124 8.93 -13.30 -20.35
N THR A 125 9.43 -13.39 -19.13
CA THR A 125 8.93 -14.33 -18.12
C THR A 125 8.71 -13.61 -16.80
N LEU A 126 7.62 -13.96 -16.10
CA LEU A 126 7.43 -13.65 -14.68
C LEU A 126 7.75 -14.90 -13.87
N ARG A 127 8.69 -14.78 -12.94
CA ARG A 127 9.02 -15.82 -11.97
C ARG A 127 8.50 -15.39 -10.61
N ILE A 128 7.79 -16.26 -9.94
CA ILE A 128 7.26 -16.01 -8.59
C ILE A 128 8.18 -16.68 -7.58
N ALA A 129 8.66 -15.89 -6.62
CA ALA A 129 9.30 -16.39 -5.42
C ALA A 129 8.20 -16.84 -4.45
N GLU A 130 8.04 -18.15 -4.30
CA GLU A 130 7.02 -18.72 -3.42
C GLU A 130 7.44 -18.54 -1.96
N ILE A 131 6.60 -17.88 -1.17
CA ILE A 131 6.81 -17.64 0.26
C ILE A 131 5.66 -18.29 1.01
N ASP A 132 5.95 -19.39 1.69
CA ASP A 132 5.01 -20.05 2.58
C ASP A 132 5.06 -19.36 3.97
N PHE A 133 4.17 -18.40 4.19
CA PHE A 133 4.11 -17.65 5.44
C PHE A 133 3.36 -18.41 6.55
N THR A 134 2.71 -19.53 6.24
CA THR A 134 1.89 -20.30 7.19
C THR A 134 2.68 -21.39 7.92
N SER A 135 3.70 -21.94 7.31
CA SER A 135 4.49 -23.02 7.90
C SER A 135 6.00 -22.93 7.58
N GLY A 136 6.36 -22.20 6.54
CA GLY A 136 7.73 -22.16 6.01
C GLY A 136 8.56 -20.96 6.48
N VAL A 137 7.94 -19.83 6.78
CA VAL A 137 8.64 -18.62 7.18
C VAL A 137 8.85 -18.60 8.69
N GLN A 138 10.09 -18.75 9.12
CA GLN A 138 10.48 -18.64 10.53
C GLN A 138 11.23 -17.31 10.84
N ASN A 139 11.86 -16.72 9.81
CA ASN A 139 12.68 -15.52 9.92
C ASN A 139 12.90 -14.86 8.56
N ASP A 140 13.62 -13.74 8.56
CA ASP A 140 13.97 -12.95 7.38
C ASP A 140 14.81 -13.74 6.35
N ASP A 141 15.62 -14.70 6.78
CA ASP A 141 16.47 -15.50 5.90
C ASP A 141 15.62 -16.41 5.00
N ASP A 142 14.54 -16.99 5.52
CA ASP A 142 13.64 -17.85 4.74
C ASP A 142 12.99 -17.11 3.57
N ILE A 143 12.60 -15.84 3.80
CA ILE A 143 12.06 -14.98 2.76
C ILE A 143 13.14 -14.63 1.72
N ALA A 144 14.33 -14.26 2.19
CA ALA A 144 15.44 -13.91 1.32
C ALA A 144 15.89 -15.12 0.46
N ASP A 145 15.87 -16.33 1.02
CA ASP A 145 16.20 -17.58 0.31
C ASP A 145 15.13 -17.94 -0.74
N SER A 146 13.85 -17.72 -0.45
CA SER A 146 12.77 -17.89 -1.43
C SER A 146 12.96 -16.94 -2.62
N VAL A 147 13.31 -15.68 -2.37
CA VAL A 147 13.61 -14.73 -3.44
C VAL A 147 14.90 -15.13 -4.18
N PHE A 148 15.94 -15.57 -3.46
CA PHE A 148 17.19 -16.07 -4.06
C PHE A 148 16.94 -17.20 -5.04
N ALA A 149 16.08 -18.16 -4.70
CA ALA A 149 15.75 -19.31 -5.55
C ALA A 149 15.05 -18.90 -6.87
N ALA A 150 14.36 -17.77 -6.87
CA ALA A 150 13.70 -17.22 -8.06
C ALA A 150 14.65 -16.40 -8.95
N LEU A 151 15.78 -15.90 -8.42
CA LEU A 151 16.73 -15.06 -9.15
C LEU A 151 17.64 -15.89 -10.07
N THR A 152 18.07 -15.26 -11.17
CA THR A 152 19.17 -15.71 -12.02
C THR A 152 20.01 -14.49 -12.43
N ASN A 153 21.16 -14.71 -13.04
CA ASN A 153 21.99 -13.63 -13.61
C ASN A 153 21.30 -12.92 -14.79
N GLU A 154 20.22 -13.48 -15.33
CA GLU A 154 19.41 -12.89 -16.40
C GLU A 154 18.24 -12.06 -15.86
N THR A 155 18.00 -12.06 -14.56
CA THR A 155 16.93 -11.26 -13.95
C THR A 155 17.17 -9.77 -14.26
N THR A 156 16.14 -9.11 -14.81
CA THR A 156 16.22 -7.71 -15.25
C THR A 156 15.42 -6.77 -14.37
N LEU A 157 14.37 -7.27 -13.74
CA LEU A 157 13.47 -6.51 -12.86
C LEU A 157 13.04 -7.37 -11.69
N VAL A 158 13.03 -6.78 -10.49
CA VAL A 158 12.43 -7.38 -9.29
C VAL A 158 11.43 -6.39 -8.71
N VAL A 159 10.23 -6.86 -8.38
CA VAL A 159 9.18 -6.05 -7.75
C VAL A 159 8.84 -6.67 -6.39
N LEU A 160 8.93 -5.88 -5.34
CA LEU A 160 8.78 -6.33 -3.95
C LEU A 160 7.82 -5.41 -3.20
N ASP A 161 6.89 -6.00 -2.46
CA ASP A 161 6.11 -5.26 -1.45
C ASP A 161 6.99 -4.99 -0.22
N GLN A 162 6.97 -3.77 0.31
CA GLN A 162 7.66 -3.45 1.57
C GLN A 162 6.83 -3.89 2.77
N ILE A 163 5.51 -3.79 2.67
CA ILE A 163 4.53 -4.39 3.56
C ILE A 163 3.50 -5.07 2.67
N THR A 164 3.34 -6.38 2.81
CA THR A 164 2.43 -7.16 1.98
C THR A 164 0.97 -6.80 2.24
N SER A 165 0.17 -6.71 1.18
CA SER A 165 -1.21 -6.24 1.29
C SER A 165 -2.11 -7.27 1.98
N ALA A 166 -2.14 -8.51 1.50
CA ALA A 166 -3.03 -9.55 2.01
C ALA A 166 -2.58 -10.07 3.39
N THR A 167 -1.30 -10.32 3.57
CA THR A 167 -0.75 -11.01 4.75
C THR A 167 -0.22 -10.09 5.83
N ALA A 168 -0.17 -8.75 5.57
CA ALA A 168 0.29 -7.74 6.54
C ALA A 168 1.70 -8.02 7.11
N LEU A 169 2.61 -8.54 6.29
CA LEU A 169 4.00 -8.84 6.67
C LEU A 169 4.93 -7.68 6.33
N MET A 170 5.81 -7.33 7.25
CA MET A 170 7.00 -6.52 6.97
C MET A 170 8.02 -7.38 6.24
N MET A 171 8.36 -7.01 5.02
CA MET A 171 9.35 -7.73 4.23
C MET A 171 10.77 -7.24 4.57
N PRO A 172 11.78 -8.14 4.66
CA PRO A 172 13.17 -7.80 4.93
C PRO A 172 13.86 -7.22 3.68
N ILE A 173 13.38 -6.05 3.23
CA ILE A 173 13.76 -5.43 1.95
C ILE A 173 15.28 -5.26 1.82
N GLU A 174 15.93 -4.80 2.87
CA GLU A 174 17.39 -4.57 2.83
C GLU A 174 18.16 -5.87 2.56
N GLN A 175 17.77 -6.96 3.19
CA GLN A 175 18.40 -8.26 3.00
C GLN A 175 18.11 -8.84 1.62
N ILE A 176 16.86 -8.74 1.17
CA ILE A 176 16.47 -9.18 -0.18
C ILE A 176 17.24 -8.39 -1.25
N VAL A 177 17.30 -7.06 -1.12
CA VAL A 177 18.00 -6.22 -2.11
C VAL A 177 19.50 -6.52 -2.13
N ARG A 178 20.14 -6.73 -0.98
CA ARG A 178 21.55 -7.20 -0.94
C ARG A 178 21.75 -8.51 -1.72
N THR A 179 20.81 -9.45 -1.59
CA THR A 179 20.84 -10.72 -2.33
C THR A 179 20.67 -10.48 -3.83
N ILE A 180 19.72 -9.62 -4.23
CA ILE A 180 19.52 -9.24 -5.64
C ILE A 180 20.79 -8.64 -6.23
N ARG A 181 21.43 -7.69 -5.54
CA ARG A 181 22.65 -7.02 -6.01
C ARG A 181 23.81 -8.00 -6.19
N ARG A 182 23.86 -9.08 -5.41
CA ARG A 182 24.88 -10.15 -5.52
C ARG A 182 24.64 -11.09 -6.71
N VAL A 183 23.37 -11.48 -6.95
CA VAL A 183 23.02 -12.50 -7.95
C VAL A 183 22.75 -11.88 -9.31
N ALA A 184 22.03 -10.78 -9.32
CA ALA A 184 21.58 -10.07 -10.50
C ALA A 184 21.89 -8.55 -10.38
N PRO A 185 23.17 -8.14 -10.39
CA PRO A 185 23.58 -6.75 -10.14
C PRO A 185 23.00 -5.75 -11.14
N GLN A 186 22.57 -6.21 -12.30
CA GLN A 186 21.94 -5.40 -13.35
C GLN A 186 20.42 -5.29 -13.19
N ALA A 187 19.81 -6.10 -12.30
CA ALA A 187 18.37 -6.05 -12.08
C ALA A 187 17.95 -4.71 -11.47
N ARG A 188 16.87 -4.16 -12.00
CA ARG A 188 16.19 -3.02 -11.39
C ARG A 188 15.30 -3.50 -10.27
N VAL A 189 15.19 -2.70 -9.21
CA VAL A 189 14.36 -3.02 -8.04
C VAL A 189 13.27 -1.96 -7.89
N VAL A 190 12.02 -2.39 -8.00
CA VAL A 190 10.84 -1.57 -7.73
C VAL A 190 10.26 -2.03 -6.40
N ILE A 191 10.04 -1.08 -5.51
CA ILE A 191 9.43 -1.33 -4.20
C ILE A 191 7.99 -0.83 -4.19
N ASP A 192 7.06 -1.72 -3.97
CA ASP A 192 5.67 -1.39 -3.65
C ASP A 192 5.58 -1.04 -2.15
N GLY A 193 5.54 0.24 -1.88
CA GLY A 193 5.38 0.84 -0.56
C GLY A 193 3.93 1.26 -0.27
N ALA A 194 2.93 0.60 -0.87
CA ALA A 194 1.52 0.99 -0.74
C ALA A 194 1.04 1.16 0.70
N HIS A 195 1.64 0.44 1.65
CA HIS A 195 1.28 0.48 3.07
C HIS A 195 2.28 1.21 3.96
N THR A 196 3.33 1.84 3.42
CA THR A 196 4.45 2.34 4.23
C THR A 196 4.33 3.81 4.63
N ALA A 197 3.92 4.69 3.68
CA ALA A 197 3.78 6.12 3.96
C ALA A 197 2.77 6.37 5.10
N GLY A 198 3.25 6.92 6.21
CA GLY A 198 2.47 7.20 7.41
C GLY A 198 2.44 6.06 8.44
N MET A 199 2.90 4.85 8.11
CA MET A 199 2.94 3.72 9.03
C MET A 199 4.35 3.45 9.57
N ILE A 200 5.38 3.63 8.76
CA ILE A 200 6.78 3.41 9.14
C ILE A 200 7.65 4.64 8.89
N SER A 201 8.75 4.72 9.63
CA SER A 201 9.79 5.75 9.45
C SER A 201 11.17 5.09 9.63
N PRO A 202 12.10 5.28 8.69
CA PRO A 202 11.94 5.99 7.42
C PRO A 202 10.97 5.28 6.45
N VAL A 203 10.30 6.07 5.60
CA VAL A 203 9.35 5.52 4.61
C VAL A 203 10.05 4.78 3.49
N LEU A 204 11.15 5.35 3.01
CA LEU A 204 11.93 4.79 1.90
C LEU A 204 12.97 3.77 2.42
N PRO A 205 13.09 2.60 1.80
CA PRO A 205 14.13 1.65 2.15
C PRO A 205 15.52 2.16 1.72
N PRO A 206 16.61 1.58 2.26
CA PRO A 206 17.96 2.09 2.01
C PRO A 206 18.46 1.87 0.57
N ASP A 207 17.97 0.86 -0.14
CA ASP A 207 18.30 0.58 -1.54
C ASP A 207 17.07 0.19 -2.36
N PHE A 208 16.91 0.80 -3.54
CA PHE A 208 15.86 0.58 -4.53
C PHE A 208 16.22 1.33 -5.81
N ASP A 209 15.57 1.06 -6.93
CA ASP A 209 15.62 1.93 -8.12
C ASP A 209 14.39 2.85 -8.15
N VAL A 210 13.19 2.30 -7.94
CA VAL A 210 11.94 3.07 -7.83
C VAL A 210 11.15 2.58 -6.62
N TRP A 211 10.63 3.51 -5.83
CA TRP A 211 9.65 3.26 -4.78
C TRP A 211 8.33 3.92 -5.15
N VAL A 212 7.21 3.23 -4.86
CA VAL A 212 5.87 3.76 -5.06
C VAL A 212 5.03 3.51 -3.82
N GLY A 213 4.38 4.55 -3.29
CA GLY A 213 3.57 4.41 -2.08
C GLY A 213 2.29 5.23 -2.08
N ASN A 214 1.27 4.75 -1.39
CA ASN A 214 -0.03 5.42 -1.28
C ASN A 214 -0.06 6.44 -0.14
N PHE A 215 -0.48 7.66 -0.42
CA PHE A 215 -0.80 8.65 0.63
C PHE A 215 -2.27 8.54 1.09
N HIS A 216 -3.15 7.97 0.26
CA HIS A 216 -4.57 7.80 0.60
C HIS A 216 -4.86 6.65 1.57
N LYS A 217 -3.84 5.92 2.06
CA LYS A 217 -3.98 4.95 3.14
C LYS A 217 -3.64 5.60 4.49
N TRP A 218 -2.45 5.42 5.00
CA TRP A 218 -2.08 5.77 6.38
C TRP A 218 -1.77 7.27 6.60
N ILE A 219 -1.46 8.02 5.54
CA ILE A 219 -1.44 9.49 5.56
C ILE A 219 -2.85 10.08 5.55
N CYS A 220 -3.87 9.28 5.21
CA CYS A 220 -5.26 9.70 5.15
C CYS A 220 -5.54 10.82 4.10
N ALA A 221 -4.73 10.92 3.05
CA ALA A 221 -5.02 11.79 1.92
C ALA A 221 -6.28 11.33 1.17
N PRO A 222 -6.95 12.19 0.40
CA PRO A 222 -8.02 11.78 -0.48
C PRO A 222 -7.56 10.68 -1.45
N ARG A 223 -8.47 9.81 -1.88
CA ARG A 223 -8.17 8.73 -2.82
C ARG A 223 -7.63 9.29 -4.12
N ALA A 224 -6.91 8.46 -4.89
CA ALA A 224 -6.12 8.85 -6.04
C ALA A 224 -4.93 9.77 -5.68
N SER A 225 -4.28 9.53 -4.53
CA SER A 225 -3.02 10.16 -4.15
C SER A 225 -1.99 9.11 -3.76
N ALA A 226 -0.92 9.04 -4.55
CA ALA A 226 0.26 8.22 -4.33
C ALA A 226 1.50 8.94 -4.89
N GLY A 227 2.68 8.46 -4.53
CA GLY A 227 3.94 9.01 -5.00
C GLY A 227 4.83 7.95 -5.64
N LEU A 228 5.57 8.35 -6.67
CA LEU A 228 6.64 7.60 -7.30
C LEU A 228 7.95 8.33 -7.06
N VAL A 229 8.91 7.65 -6.46
CA VAL A 229 10.27 8.17 -6.16
C VAL A 229 11.29 7.38 -6.95
N CYS A 230 12.11 8.09 -7.72
CA CYS A 230 13.31 7.54 -8.35
C CYS A 230 14.51 7.74 -7.43
N ARG A 231 15.36 6.73 -7.30
CA ARG A 231 16.57 6.85 -6.45
C ARG A 231 17.60 7.84 -7.00
N SER A 232 17.67 7.99 -8.31
CA SER A 232 18.68 8.83 -8.96
C SER A 232 18.18 9.42 -10.28
N THR A 233 18.92 10.41 -10.77
CA THR A 233 18.65 11.03 -12.08
C THR A 233 18.80 10.06 -13.25
N GLN A 234 19.67 9.05 -13.13
CA GLN A 234 19.83 8.00 -14.13
C GLN A 234 18.57 7.13 -14.21
N VAL A 235 17.94 6.83 -13.06
CA VAL A 235 16.69 6.07 -13.02
C VAL A 235 15.53 6.96 -13.50
N SER A 236 15.45 8.21 -13.05
CA SER A 236 14.35 9.10 -13.45
C SER A 236 14.34 9.40 -14.96
N ALA A 237 15.50 9.40 -15.61
CA ALA A 237 15.60 9.56 -17.06
C ALA A 237 14.95 8.41 -17.86
N LEU A 238 14.78 7.24 -17.24
CA LEU A 238 14.09 6.09 -17.85
C LEU A 238 12.58 6.17 -17.66
N MET A 239 12.08 6.95 -16.69
CA MET A 239 10.67 6.98 -16.35
C MET A 239 9.85 7.64 -17.45
N LYS A 240 8.81 6.93 -17.87
CA LYS A 240 7.83 7.40 -18.85
C LYS A 240 6.43 7.11 -18.31
N PRO A 241 5.48 8.05 -18.38
CA PRO A 241 4.11 7.78 -18.01
C PRO A 241 3.47 6.80 -19.01
N LEU A 242 2.49 6.01 -18.54
CA LEU A 242 1.76 5.08 -19.41
C LEU A 242 0.91 5.80 -20.45
N ALA A 243 0.47 7.01 -20.15
CA ALA A 243 -0.26 7.87 -21.07
C ALA A 243 0.62 9.07 -21.49
N PRO A 244 1.37 8.99 -22.61
CA PRO A 244 2.11 10.12 -23.15
C PRO A 244 1.16 11.29 -23.49
N SER A 245 1.52 12.50 -23.07
CA SER A 245 0.74 13.71 -23.28
C SER A 245 1.65 14.89 -23.63
N TRP A 246 1.16 16.12 -23.50
CA TRP A 246 1.82 17.33 -23.98
C TRP A 246 3.25 17.51 -23.47
N ASP A 247 3.52 17.19 -22.19
CA ASP A 247 4.83 17.36 -21.57
C ASP A 247 5.70 16.08 -21.62
N PHE A 248 5.35 15.12 -22.51
CA PHE A 248 6.06 13.83 -22.56
C PHE A 248 7.57 13.99 -22.77
N GLU A 249 7.98 14.89 -23.67
CA GLU A 249 9.40 15.12 -23.98
C GLU A 249 10.12 15.97 -22.90
N ALA A 250 9.38 16.57 -21.98
CA ALA A 250 9.98 17.31 -20.86
C ALA A 250 10.65 16.38 -19.83
N GLY A 251 10.40 15.07 -19.91
CA GLY A 251 10.98 14.06 -19.03
C GLY A 251 10.40 14.10 -17.62
N PHE A 252 10.87 13.18 -16.78
CA PHE A 252 10.46 13.09 -15.38
C PHE A 252 10.98 14.30 -14.57
N PRO A 253 10.20 14.89 -13.66
CA PRO A 253 8.83 14.53 -13.28
C PRO A 253 7.74 15.22 -14.10
N LYS A 254 8.08 16.17 -14.98
CA LYS A 254 7.12 17.01 -15.71
C LYS A 254 6.19 16.19 -16.59
N SER A 255 6.69 15.16 -17.26
CA SER A 255 5.89 14.27 -18.11
C SER A 255 4.79 13.52 -17.34
N PHE A 256 4.85 13.48 -16.01
CA PHE A 256 3.85 12.86 -15.14
C PHE A 256 2.74 13.81 -14.71
N PHE A 257 2.91 15.11 -14.88
CA PHE A 257 1.93 16.11 -14.44
C PHE A 257 0.65 16.06 -15.27
N ALA A 258 0.74 16.28 -16.57
CA ALA A 258 -0.44 16.48 -17.41
C ALA A 258 -0.63 15.29 -18.39
N GLN A 259 -1.09 14.16 -17.89
CA GLN A 259 -1.40 12.97 -18.69
C GLN A 259 -2.79 13.01 -19.35
N GLY A 260 -3.61 14.00 -19.00
CA GLY A 260 -4.99 14.22 -19.43
C GLY A 260 -5.71 15.13 -18.45
N THR A 261 -6.97 15.50 -18.75
CA THR A 261 -7.82 16.21 -17.79
C THR A 261 -8.26 15.23 -16.71
N ASP A 262 -8.00 15.57 -15.45
CA ASP A 262 -8.28 14.73 -14.28
C ASP A 262 -8.61 15.60 -13.07
N ASP A 263 -9.13 15.01 -11.99
CA ASP A 263 -9.28 15.68 -10.69
C ASP A 263 -7.93 15.67 -9.94
N TYR A 264 -7.24 16.78 -9.96
CA TYR A 264 -5.97 16.96 -9.26
C TYR A 264 -6.12 17.30 -7.77
N SER A 265 -7.35 17.48 -7.27
CA SER A 265 -7.60 17.92 -5.90
C SER A 265 -6.97 17.00 -4.87
N SER A 266 -6.90 15.68 -5.13
CA SER A 266 -6.27 14.71 -4.23
C SER A 266 -4.77 14.94 -4.06
N TYR A 267 -4.04 15.25 -5.14
CA TYR A 267 -2.62 15.57 -5.07
C TYR A 267 -2.38 16.88 -4.31
N LEU A 268 -3.18 17.91 -4.64
CA LEU A 268 -3.07 19.23 -4.01
C LEU A 268 -3.43 19.20 -2.52
N THR A 269 -4.26 18.24 -2.09
CA THR A 269 -4.65 18.06 -0.69
C THR A 269 -3.63 17.22 0.11
N THR A 270 -2.74 16.49 -0.54
CA THR A 270 -1.78 15.61 0.14
C THR A 270 -0.93 16.34 1.20
N PRO A 271 -0.42 17.57 0.98
CA PRO A 271 0.27 18.32 2.03
C PRO A 271 -0.59 18.60 3.27
N HIS A 272 -1.89 18.78 3.12
CA HIS A 272 -2.82 18.97 4.25
C HIS A 272 -2.98 17.66 5.04
N ALA A 273 -3.04 16.52 4.35
CA ALA A 273 -3.10 15.21 4.99
C ALA A 273 -1.81 14.89 5.75
N ILE A 274 -0.64 15.21 5.20
CA ILE A 274 0.65 15.05 5.88
C ILE A 274 0.70 15.92 7.14
N ARG A 275 0.32 17.21 7.07
CA ARG A 275 0.26 18.09 8.25
C ARG A 275 -0.71 17.59 9.31
N PHE A 276 -1.88 17.05 8.90
CA PHE A 276 -2.80 16.42 9.82
C PHE A 276 -2.16 15.18 10.48
N HIS A 277 -1.50 14.33 9.71
CA HIS A 277 -0.78 13.16 10.22
C HIS A 277 0.31 13.55 11.23
N GLU A 278 1.06 14.62 10.97
CA GLU A 278 2.12 15.15 11.84
C GLU A 278 1.59 15.94 13.05
N SER A 279 0.30 16.29 13.08
CA SER A 279 -0.31 16.97 14.23
C SER A 279 -0.45 16.06 15.46
N PHE A 280 -0.29 14.75 15.31
CA PHE A 280 -0.24 13.80 16.40
C PHE A 280 1.20 13.55 16.83
N ASP A 281 1.41 13.31 18.12
CA ASP A 281 2.66 12.74 18.56
C ASP A 281 2.87 11.37 17.91
N SER A 282 3.95 11.24 17.15
CA SER A 282 4.21 10.05 16.33
C SER A 282 4.47 8.81 17.17
N VAL A 283 5.12 8.97 18.35
CA VAL A 283 5.43 7.87 19.25
C VAL A 283 4.17 7.40 19.96
N GLU A 284 3.34 8.35 20.47
CA GLU A 284 2.08 8.04 21.13
C GLU A 284 1.13 7.30 20.17
N ARG A 285 0.98 7.80 18.95
CA ARG A 285 0.13 7.19 17.92
C ARG A 285 0.62 5.80 17.49
N ASP A 286 1.91 5.64 17.24
CA ASP A 286 2.47 4.34 16.86
C ASP A 286 2.30 3.33 18.00
N THR A 287 2.59 3.75 19.22
CA THR A 287 2.41 2.92 20.43
C THR A 287 0.95 2.49 20.60
N TYR A 288 0.01 3.43 20.46
CA TYR A 288 -1.42 3.14 20.58
C TYR A 288 -1.88 2.11 19.53
N ASN A 289 -1.55 2.35 18.27
CA ASN A 289 -1.99 1.48 17.18
C ASN A 289 -1.38 0.07 17.29
N ARG A 290 -0.11 -0.05 17.68
CA ARG A 290 0.55 -1.35 17.95
C ARG A 290 -0.09 -2.09 19.09
N GLN A 291 -0.28 -1.43 20.22
CA GLN A 291 -0.90 -2.05 21.40
C GLN A 291 -2.33 -2.49 21.08
N LEU A 292 -3.11 -1.65 20.40
CA LEU A 292 -4.49 -1.98 20.00
C LEU A 292 -4.53 -3.22 19.11
N ILE A 293 -3.70 -3.27 18.06
CA ILE A 293 -3.74 -4.38 17.11
C ILE A 293 -3.26 -5.69 17.74
N ASP A 294 -2.28 -5.63 18.64
CA ASP A 294 -1.76 -6.82 19.36
C ASP A 294 -2.77 -7.32 20.39
N GLU A 295 -3.41 -6.41 21.14
CA GLU A 295 -4.46 -6.74 22.11
C GLU A 295 -5.66 -7.40 21.41
N VAL A 296 -6.09 -6.84 20.27
CA VAL A 296 -7.21 -7.37 19.50
C VAL A 296 -6.87 -8.72 18.87
N ALA A 297 -5.68 -8.87 18.29
CA ALA A 297 -5.24 -10.15 17.75
C ALA A 297 -5.23 -11.23 18.83
N LYS A 298 -4.67 -10.90 20.01
CA LYS A 298 -4.68 -11.81 21.15
C LYS A 298 -6.10 -12.15 21.61
N MET A 299 -6.99 -11.16 21.73
CA MET A 299 -8.40 -11.36 22.11
C MET A 299 -9.11 -12.36 21.17
N LEU A 300 -8.88 -12.25 19.86
CA LEU A 300 -9.48 -13.14 18.87
C LEU A 300 -8.85 -14.54 18.92
N HIS A 301 -7.54 -14.66 19.02
CA HIS A 301 -6.84 -15.94 19.18
C HIS A 301 -7.31 -16.67 20.44
N ASP A 302 -7.38 -15.98 21.59
CA ASP A 302 -7.87 -16.56 22.86
C ASP A 302 -9.34 -17.03 22.71
N HIS A 303 -10.18 -16.25 22.00
CA HIS A 303 -11.59 -16.59 21.81
C HIS A 303 -11.79 -17.79 20.88
N TRP A 304 -10.99 -17.88 19.81
CA TRP A 304 -11.12 -18.92 18.78
C TRP A 304 -10.27 -20.16 19.05
N GLY A 305 -9.36 -20.11 20.00
CA GLY A 305 -8.41 -21.18 20.28
C GLY A 305 -7.41 -21.38 19.15
N THR A 306 -7.03 -20.29 18.48
CA THR A 306 -6.00 -20.27 17.43
C THR A 306 -4.73 -19.59 17.93
N GLU A 307 -3.62 -19.77 17.22
CA GLU A 307 -2.34 -19.12 17.48
C GLU A 307 -1.83 -18.45 16.21
N THR A 308 -0.91 -17.51 16.35
CA THR A 308 -0.22 -16.95 15.20
C THR A 308 0.95 -17.84 14.81
N ASP A 309 1.06 -18.13 13.53
CA ASP A 309 2.17 -18.85 12.89
C ASP A 309 3.19 -17.90 12.23
N VAL A 310 2.89 -16.60 12.28
CA VAL A 310 3.79 -15.56 11.74
C VAL A 310 4.77 -15.08 12.82
N PRO A 311 6.08 -15.05 12.55
CA PRO A 311 7.08 -14.50 13.46
C PRO A 311 6.81 -13.04 13.81
N THR A 312 6.87 -12.68 15.08
CA THR A 312 6.57 -11.32 15.57
C THR A 312 7.47 -10.25 14.96
N ALA A 313 8.70 -10.59 14.58
CA ALA A 313 9.64 -9.70 13.90
C ALA A 313 9.12 -9.23 12.52
N MET A 314 8.22 -10.01 11.90
CA MET A 314 7.60 -9.68 10.61
C MET A 314 6.26 -8.96 10.74
N PHE A 315 5.81 -8.66 11.95
CA PHE A 315 4.56 -7.93 12.13
C PHE A 315 4.67 -6.51 11.61
N CYS A 316 3.77 -6.14 10.74
CA CYS A 316 3.64 -4.76 10.35
C CYS A 316 3.01 -3.94 11.51
N PRO A 317 3.33 -2.64 11.63
CA PRO A 317 2.97 -1.88 12.84
C PRO A 317 1.48 -1.86 13.18
N TRP A 318 0.59 -1.65 12.18
CA TRP A 318 -0.81 -1.33 12.42
C TRP A 318 -1.78 -2.28 11.72
N MET A 319 -1.29 -3.41 11.22
CA MET A 319 -2.12 -4.50 10.69
C MET A 319 -1.69 -5.84 11.29
N ARG A 320 -2.63 -6.78 11.35
CA ARG A 320 -2.38 -8.19 11.70
C ARG A 320 -3.24 -9.10 10.86
N LEU A 321 -2.68 -10.23 10.55
CA LEU A 321 -3.39 -11.37 10.02
C LEU A 321 -3.72 -12.31 11.16
N VAL A 322 -5.00 -12.63 11.36
CA VAL A 322 -5.45 -13.50 12.46
C VAL A 322 -6.18 -14.69 11.84
N GLN A 323 -5.73 -15.90 12.17
CA GLN A 323 -6.34 -17.12 11.70
C GLN A 323 -7.73 -17.31 12.28
N VAL A 324 -8.70 -17.60 11.41
CA VAL A 324 -10.09 -17.86 11.78
C VAL A 324 -10.37 -19.35 11.65
N PRO A 325 -10.93 -20.02 12.69
CA PRO A 325 -11.31 -21.42 12.58
C PRO A 325 -12.36 -21.62 11.48
N CYS A 326 -11.97 -22.33 10.44
CA CYS A 326 -12.84 -22.69 9.32
C CYS A 326 -12.60 -24.16 8.96
N LYS A 327 -13.69 -24.91 8.74
CA LYS A 327 -13.63 -26.36 8.45
C LYS A 327 -13.26 -26.68 7.01
N GLN A 328 -13.33 -25.70 6.13
CA GLN A 328 -13.10 -25.87 4.70
C GLN A 328 -12.24 -24.76 4.14
N GLN A 329 -11.51 -25.06 3.08
CA GLN A 329 -10.84 -24.03 2.28
C GLN A 329 -11.89 -23.23 1.49
N LEU A 330 -11.78 -21.91 1.50
CA LEU A 330 -12.71 -21.04 0.81
C LEU A 330 -12.12 -20.54 -0.50
N THR A 331 -12.96 -20.45 -1.50
CA THR A 331 -12.63 -19.76 -2.75
C THR A 331 -12.58 -18.25 -2.52
N GLN A 332 -11.92 -17.53 -3.40
CA GLN A 332 -11.91 -16.07 -3.38
C GLN A 332 -13.32 -15.47 -3.35
N SER A 333 -14.24 -15.99 -4.18
CA SER A 333 -15.63 -15.53 -4.19
C SER A 333 -16.32 -15.71 -2.83
N GLN A 334 -16.09 -16.84 -2.16
CA GLN A 334 -16.67 -17.08 -0.83
C GLN A 334 -16.11 -16.12 0.23
N THR A 335 -14.80 -15.82 0.20
CA THR A 335 -14.22 -14.84 1.13
C THR A 335 -14.72 -13.43 0.86
N GLU A 336 -14.95 -13.06 -0.39
CA GLU A 336 -15.58 -11.80 -0.78
C GLU A 336 -17.03 -11.72 -0.30
N ASP A 337 -17.83 -12.78 -0.46
CA ASP A 337 -19.22 -12.86 0.01
C ASP A 337 -19.29 -12.69 1.53
N VAL A 338 -18.41 -13.36 2.30
CA VAL A 338 -18.34 -13.20 3.76
C VAL A 338 -17.93 -11.76 4.13
N THR A 339 -16.96 -11.18 3.45
CA THR A 339 -16.56 -9.80 3.66
C THR A 339 -17.73 -8.83 3.46
N LEU A 340 -18.51 -9.03 2.39
CA LEU A 340 -19.71 -8.24 2.12
C LEU A 340 -20.84 -8.50 3.15
N GLN A 341 -21.02 -9.73 3.61
CA GLN A 341 -21.98 -10.06 4.66
C GLN A 341 -21.60 -9.38 5.99
N MET A 342 -20.31 -9.40 6.37
CA MET A 342 -19.83 -8.69 7.56
C MET A 342 -20.16 -7.19 7.50
N SER A 343 -19.96 -6.56 6.34
CA SER A 343 -20.29 -5.14 6.13
C SER A 343 -21.79 -4.89 6.19
N SER A 344 -22.60 -5.62 5.43
CA SER A 344 -24.03 -5.34 5.24
C SER A 344 -24.88 -5.72 6.47
N GLU A 345 -24.67 -6.90 7.04
CA GLU A 345 -25.49 -7.44 8.13
C GLU A 345 -24.92 -7.11 9.51
N HIS A 346 -23.60 -7.22 9.69
CA HIS A 346 -22.95 -7.05 11.00
C HIS A 346 -22.37 -5.66 11.23
N LYS A 347 -22.32 -4.80 10.19
CA LYS A 347 -21.77 -3.43 10.27
C LYS A 347 -20.28 -3.44 10.67
N VAL A 348 -19.52 -4.33 10.06
CA VAL A 348 -18.07 -4.48 10.28
C VAL A 348 -17.33 -4.45 8.94
N GLU A 349 -16.52 -3.43 8.71
CA GLU A 349 -15.63 -3.36 7.56
C GLU A 349 -14.33 -4.10 7.87
N THR A 350 -14.12 -5.22 7.23
CA THR A 350 -12.94 -6.09 7.40
C THR A 350 -12.53 -6.71 6.07
N VAL A 351 -11.53 -7.58 6.07
CA VAL A 351 -11.15 -8.40 4.91
C VAL A 351 -10.94 -9.84 5.38
N VAL A 352 -11.70 -10.76 4.78
CA VAL A 352 -11.49 -12.20 4.95
C VAL A 352 -10.74 -12.73 3.74
N LEU A 353 -9.76 -13.58 3.95
CA LEU A 353 -8.95 -14.19 2.90
C LEU A 353 -8.58 -15.63 3.27
N SER A 354 -8.35 -16.46 2.26
CA SER A 354 -8.03 -17.88 2.48
C SER A 354 -6.82 -18.28 1.62
N PRO A 355 -5.62 -17.78 1.95
CA PRO A 355 -4.40 -18.20 1.31
C PRO A 355 -4.01 -19.61 1.81
N GLY A 356 -3.57 -20.47 0.89
CA GLY A 356 -3.26 -21.87 1.22
C GLY A 356 -4.45 -22.60 1.81
N ASP A 357 -4.24 -23.36 2.87
CA ASP A 357 -5.26 -24.22 3.49
C ASP A 357 -5.98 -23.58 4.69
N SER A 358 -5.68 -22.32 5.01
CA SER A 358 -6.21 -21.64 6.18
C SER A 358 -6.98 -20.37 5.82
N THR A 359 -7.96 -20.03 6.65
CA THR A 359 -8.73 -18.78 6.51
C THR A 359 -8.29 -17.77 7.55
N TYR A 360 -8.22 -16.51 7.14
CA TYR A 360 -7.74 -15.41 7.96
C TYR A 360 -8.65 -14.20 7.86
N VAL A 361 -8.63 -13.37 8.90
CA VAL A 361 -9.10 -11.99 8.84
C VAL A 361 -7.90 -11.05 8.94
N ARG A 362 -7.81 -10.07 8.03
CA ARG A 362 -6.82 -9.01 8.11
C ARG A 362 -7.39 -7.83 8.87
N LEU A 363 -6.76 -7.49 9.97
CA LEU A 363 -7.11 -6.38 10.85
C LEU A 363 -6.29 -5.14 10.54
N SER A 364 -6.88 -3.98 10.74
CA SER A 364 -6.20 -2.68 10.71
C SER A 364 -6.54 -1.91 11.98
N ALA A 365 -5.54 -1.35 12.66
CA ALA A 365 -5.73 -0.40 13.75
C ALA A 365 -5.46 1.03 13.28
N ASN A 366 -6.28 1.96 13.73
CA ASN A 366 -6.04 3.38 13.57
C ASN A 366 -6.46 4.09 14.86
N ILE A 367 -5.92 5.29 15.10
CA ILE A 367 -6.13 6.08 16.33
C ILE A 367 -7.61 6.28 16.70
N TYR A 368 -8.54 6.12 15.76
CA TYR A 368 -9.99 6.24 15.99
C TYR A 368 -10.67 4.92 16.40
N ASN A 369 -9.94 3.78 16.37
CA ASN A 369 -10.47 2.49 16.78
C ASN A 369 -10.26 2.23 18.29
N GLU A 370 -11.11 1.35 18.82
CA GLU A 370 -11.04 0.83 20.19
C GLU A 370 -11.21 -0.70 20.17
N VAL A 371 -10.78 -1.40 21.20
CA VAL A 371 -10.93 -2.86 21.32
C VAL A 371 -12.37 -3.31 21.11
N ALA A 372 -13.34 -2.54 21.61
CA ALA A 372 -14.77 -2.83 21.47
C ALA A 372 -15.26 -2.88 20.01
N ASP A 373 -14.60 -2.16 19.10
CA ASP A 373 -14.95 -2.18 17.67
C ASP A 373 -14.76 -3.57 17.05
N TYR A 374 -13.83 -4.38 17.59
CA TYR A 374 -13.45 -5.69 17.05
C TYR A 374 -14.26 -6.86 17.65
N GLU A 375 -15.06 -6.65 18.68
CA GLU A 375 -15.81 -7.70 19.37
C GLU A 375 -16.72 -8.50 18.41
N LYS A 376 -17.30 -7.84 17.43
CA LYS A 376 -18.20 -8.49 16.44
C LYS A 376 -17.47 -9.48 15.52
N LEU A 377 -16.14 -9.40 15.41
CA LEU A 377 -15.37 -10.36 14.63
C LEU A 377 -15.40 -11.77 15.21
N LYS A 378 -15.71 -11.89 16.51
CA LYS A 378 -15.86 -13.20 17.18
C LYS A 378 -16.89 -14.10 16.52
N LEU A 379 -17.83 -13.53 15.74
CA LEU A 379 -18.88 -14.25 14.99
C LEU A 379 -18.38 -14.90 13.70
N LEU A 380 -17.18 -14.54 13.21
CA LEU A 380 -16.66 -15.00 11.91
C LEU A 380 -16.69 -16.53 11.74
N PRO A 381 -16.23 -17.36 12.72
CA PRO A 381 -16.27 -18.82 12.56
C PRO A 381 -17.68 -19.36 12.35
N ASP A 382 -18.68 -18.79 13.00
CA ASP A 382 -20.08 -19.20 12.87
C ASP A 382 -20.66 -18.88 11.48
N ILE A 383 -20.19 -17.79 10.87
CA ILE A 383 -20.59 -17.39 9.52
C ILE A 383 -19.90 -18.30 8.50
N LEU A 384 -18.59 -18.47 8.62
CA LEU A 384 -17.79 -19.30 7.71
C LEU A 384 -18.22 -20.78 7.69
N ASN A 385 -18.59 -21.33 8.84
CA ASN A 385 -19.02 -22.72 8.94
C ASN A 385 -20.45 -22.99 8.44
N LYS A 386 -21.16 -21.97 7.97
CA LYS A 386 -22.49 -22.09 7.33
C LYS A 386 -22.43 -22.13 5.80
N LEU A 387 -21.26 -21.82 5.23
CA LEU A 387 -21.00 -21.91 3.80
C LEU A 387 -20.79 -23.37 3.36
#